data_ff714f251e3a2e1d241796d8b09a0ccd
#
_entry.id   ff714f251e3a2e1d241796d8b09a0ccd
#
_cell.length_a   1.000
_cell.length_b   1.000
_cell.length_c   1.000
_cell.angle_alpha   90.00
_cell.angle_beta   90.00
_cell.angle_gamma   90.00
#
_symmetry.space_group_name_H-M   'P 1'
#
loop_
_entity.id
_entity.type
_entity.pdbx_description
1 polymer ?
#
loop_
_entity_poly.entity_id
_entity_poly.type
_entity_poly.pdbx_seq_one_letter_code
_entity_poly.pdbx_strand_id
1 'polypeptide(L)'
;MKIKKILTDKYLAVKMCIVVAVICFPIYGLINFALEKKLQNSGNMPELTYSVSQTETEGIEEWDGTYYSNTEDPQILIEFEEPVYINHIQLDISFNDPPGQAEVYYAQKPGQGFSVKNRLFPNIADDEKIVFDTKAKKVTKLRIDPAMYASVGMNIQAIHINGVEKNLGRYIFNTDQALAFLIICLFVISPIIIVKNVFKPENRHPQDEN
;
A
#
# COMPACT_ATOMS: atom_id res chain seq x y z
N MET A 1 27.87 -6.32 -35.28
CA MET A 1 26.95 -5.46 -36.07
C MET A 1 25.53 -5.36 -35.52
N LYS A 2 24.99 -6.30 -34.72
CA LYS A 2 23.61 -6.21 -34.16
C LYS A 2 23.39 -5.20 -33.03
N ILE A 3 24.36 -4.97 -32.15
CA ILE A 3 24.22 -4.09 -30.97
C ILE A 3 24.07 -2.62 -31.37
N LYS A 4 24.82 -2.14 -32.39
CA LYS A 4 24.72 -0.77 -32.89
C LYS A 4 23.33 -0.41 -33.45
N LYS A 5 22.65 -1.39 -34.07
CA LYS A 5 21.32 -1.21 -34.64
C LYS A 5 20.22 -1.11 -33.55
N ILE A 6 20.43 -1.78 -32.41
CA ILE A 6 19.53 -1.72 -31.25
C ILE A 6 19.60 -0.34 -30.57
N LEU A 7 20.80 0.21 -30.41
CA LEU A 7 21.01 1.53 -29.79
C LEU A 7 20.50 2.72 -30.62
N THR A 8 20.26 2.52 -31.94
CA THR A 8 19.70 3.57 -32.82
C THR A 8 18.18 3.48 -32.98
N ASP A 9 17.53 2.48 -32.37
CA ASP A 9 16.06 2.35 -32.44
C ASP A 9 15.39 3.51 -31.68
N LYS A 10 14.62 4.32 -32.39
CA LYS A 10 13.88 5.47 -31.85
C LYS A 10 12.95 5.09 -30.70
N TYR A 11 12.49 3.86 -30.68
CA TYR A 11 11.53 3.34 -29.70
C TYR A 11 12.15 2.36 -28.69
N LEU A 12 13.48 2.23 -28.67
CA LEU A 12 14.16 1.29 -27.77
C LEU A 12 13.77 1.50 -26.31
N ALA A 13 13.74 2.76 -25.86
CA ALA A 13 13.38 3.08 -24.48
C ALA A 13 11.95 2.64 -24.15
N VAL A 14 10.99 2.88 -25.06
CA VAL A 14 9.59 2.46 -24.91
C VAL A 14 9.49 0.94 -24.90
N LYS A 15 10.17 0.25 -25.82
CA LYS A 15 10.21 -1.22 -25.84
C LYS A 15 10.79 -1.81 -24.57
N MET A 16 11.88 -1.24 -24.06
CA MET A 16 12.48 -1.68 -22.78
C MET A 16 11.54 -1.48 -21.60
N CYS A 17 10.82 -0.37 -21.55
CA CYS A 17 9.83 -0.14 -20.49
C CYS A 17 8.66 -1.13 -20.55
N ILE A 18 8.18 -1.44 -21.75
CA ILE A 18 7.13 -2.45 -21.95
C ILE A 18 7.63 -3.82 -21.49
N VAL A 19 8.87 -4.21 -21.87
CA VAL A 19 9.46 -5.49 -21.45
C VAL A 19 9.60 -5.55 -19.93
N VAL A 20 10.10 -4.48 -19.29
CA VAL A 20 10.22 -4.40 -17.83
C VAL A 20 8.84 -4.47 -17.17
N ALA A 21 7.84 -3.76 -17.69
CA ALA A 21 6.48 -3.80 -17.17
C ALA A 21 5.85 -5.19 -17.26
N VAL A 22 5.97 -5.83 -18.42
CA VAL A 22 5.32 -7.14 -18.69
C VAL A 22 6.05 -8.31 -18.02
N ILE A 23 7.35 -8.20 -17.80
CA ILE A 23 8.16 -9.30 -17.24
C ILE A 23 8.51 -9.06 -15.78
N CYS A 24 9.13 -7.93 -15.46
CA CYS A 24 9.66 -7.69 -14.10
C CYS A 24 8.55 -7.44 -13.08
N PHE A 25 7.48 -6.79 -13.48
CA PHE A 25 6.37 -6.48 -12.57
C PHE A 25 5.62 -7.73 -12.09
N PRO A 26 5.19 -8.67 -12.97
CA PRO A 26 4.60 -9.94 -12.52
C PRO A 26 5.57 -10.79 -11.69
N ILE A 27 6.85 -10.83 -12.04
CA ILE A 27 7.86 -11.56 -11.26
C ILE A 27 7.97 -10.98 -9.84
N TYR A 28 8.01 -9.66 -9.71
CA TYR A 28 8.02 -8.99 -8.41
C TYR A 28 6.76 -9.32 -7.59
N GLY A 29 5.59 -9.31 -8.22
CA GLY A 29 4.33 -9.73 -7.61
C GLY A 29 4.35 -11.17 -7.10
N LEU A 30 4.84 -12.10 -7.93
CA LEU A 30 4.99 -13.51 -7.57
C LEU A 30 5.96 -13.72 -6.41
N ILE A 31 7.07 -12.98 -6.37
CA ILE A 31 8.04 -13.04 -5.26
C ILE A 31 7.36 -12.58 -3.96
N ASN A 32 6.64 -11.46 -3.97
CA ASN A 32 5.93 -10.95 -2.80
C ASN A 32 4.87 -11.94 -2.31
N PHE A 33 4.09 -12.52 -3.23
CA PHE A 33 3.13 -13.56 -2.90
C PHE A 33 3.79 -14.79 -2.25
N ALA A 34 4.91 -15.28 -2.81
CA ALA A 34 5.63 -16.41 -2.27
C ALA A 34 6.23 -16.12 -0.88
N LEU A 35 6.77 -14.92 -0.66
CA LEU A 35 7.30 -14.49 0.63
C LEU A 35 6.19 -14.42 1.68
N GLU A 36 5.05 -13.85 1.33
CA GLU A 36 3.91 -13.77 2.24
C GLU A 36 3.39 -15.16 2.60
N LYS A 37 3.21 -16.05 1.61
CA LYS A 37 2.81 -17.44 1.85
C LYS A 37 3.81 -18.18 2.75
N LYS A 38 5.11 -17.91 2.60
CA LYS A 38 6.15 -18.46 3.49
C LYS A 38 5.97 -17.95 4.93
N LEU A 39 5.71 -16.65 5.13
CA LEU A 39 5.47 -16.06 6.45
C LEU A 39 4.23 -16.65 7.12
N GLN A 40 3.16 -16.88 6.36
CA GLN A 40 1.95 -17.54 6.87
C GLN A 40 2.24 -18.98 7.29
N ASN A 41 2.84 -19.77 6.40
CA ASN A 41 3.15 -21.18 6.69
C ASN A 41 4.10 -21.34 7.87
N SER A 42 4.93 -20.35 8.19
CA SER A 42 5.80 -20.34 9.36
C SER A 42 5.13 -19.85 10.65
N GLY A 43 3.85 -19.47 10.60
CA GLY A 43 3.11 -18.89 11.74
C GLY A 43 3.50 -17.46 12.11
N ASN A 44 4.46 -16.83 11.37
CA ASN A 44 4.89 -15.47 11.65
C ASN A 44 3.90 -14.40 11.16
N MET A 45 2.93 -14.79 10.34
CA MET A 45 1.85 -13.94 9.82
C MET A 45 0.50 -14.64 10.12
N PRO A 46 0.05 -14.65 11.37
CA PRO A 46 -1.19 -15.29 11.77
C PRO A 46 -2.39 -14.52 11.20
N GLU A 47 -3.48 -15.24 10.94
CA GLU A 47 -4.79 -14.66 10.70
C GLU A 47 -5.48 -14.48 12.04
N LEU A 48 -5.79 -13.24 12.40
CA LEU A 48 -6.38 -12.89 13.69
C LEU A 48 -7.68 -12.11 13.44
N THR A 49 -8.65 -12.34 14.31
CA THR A 49 -9.90 -11.58 14.31
C THR A 49 -10.18 -11.12 15.74
N TYR A 50 -10.47 -9.85 15.90
CA TYR A 50 -10.83 -9.22 17.16
C TYR A 50 -12.22 -8.61 17.08
N SER A 51 -12.98 -8.71 18.16
CA SER A 51 -14.08 -7.80 18.46
C SER A 51 -13.52 -6.59 19.22
N VAL A 52 -14.24 -5.45 19.21
CA VAL A 52 -13.83 -4.26 19.98
C VAL A 52 -13.70 -4.59 21.47
N SER A 53 -14.57 -5.45 22.00
CA SER A 53 -14.52 -5.89 23.41
C SER A 53 -13.25 -6.66 23.80
N GLN A 54 -12.46 -7.13 22.83
CA GLN A 54 -11.18 -7.81 23.04
C GLN A 54 -9.98 -6.87 22.88
N THR A 55 -10.23 -5.61 22.63
CA THR A 55 -9.21 -4.58 22.43
C THR A 55 -9.30 -3.51 23.51
N GLU A 56 -8.26 -2.72 23.66
CA GLU A 56 -8.26 -1.51 24.47
C GLU A 56 -8.80 -0.35 23.63
N THR A 57 -9.66 0.48 24.18
CA THR A 57 -10.22 1.64 23.46
C THR A 57 -10.01 2.93 24.24
N GLU A 58 -9.68 4.00 23.54
CA GLU A 58 -9.63 5.35 24.07
C GLU A 58 -10.56 6.26 23.25
N GLY A 59 -11.38 7.07 23.93
CA GLY A 59 -12.30 7.99 23.25
C GLY A 59 -13.44 7.29 22.50
N ILE A 60 -13.77 6.05 22.86
CA ILE A 60 -14.88 5.26 22.31
C ILE A 60 -15.73 4.74 23.47
N GLU A 61 -17.03 4.93 23.39
CA GLU A 61 -18.01 4.41 24.34
C GLU A 61 -19.04 3.55 23.61
N GLU A 62 -19.45 2.47 24.25
CA GLU A 62 -20.53 1.61 23.74
C GLU A 62 -21.84 2.00 24.39
N TRP A 63 -22.87 2.24 23.56
CA TRP A 63 -24.24 2.43 24.01
C TRP A 63 -25.20 1.70 23.08
N ASP A 64 -26.01 0.82 23.67
CA ASP A 64 -27.03 0.02 22.97
C ASP A 64 -26.48 -0.74 21.74
N GLY A 65 -25.28 -1.32 21.88
CA GLY A 65 -24.62 -2.09 20.82
C GLY A 65 -23.99 -1.26 19.70
N THR A 66 -24.00 0.07 19.84
CA THR A 66 -23.33 1.02 18.92
C THR A 66 -22.17 1.68 19.65
N TYR A 67 -21.01 1.77 18.98
CA TYR A 67 -19.86 2.48 19.50
C TYR A 67 -19.93 3.94 19.07
N TYR A 68 -19.65 4.85 19.99
CA TYR A 68 -19.64 6.29 19.71
C TYR A 68 -18.27 6.87 20.04
N SER A 69 -17.74 7.67 19.14
CA SER A 69 -16.56 8.49 19.46
C SER A 69 -16.95 9.62 20.42
N ASN A 70 -16.30 9.70 21.57
CA ASN A 70 -16.51 10.79 22.52
C ASN A 70 -15.41 11.86 22.43
N THR A 71 -14.45 11.68 21.54
CA THR A 71 -13.35 12.61 21.24
C THR A 71 -13.15 12.75 19.72
N GLU A 72 -12.33 13.72 19.31
CA GLU A 72 -11.88 13.89 17.92
C GLU A 72 -10.75 12.90 17.54
N ASP A 73 -10.28 12.08 18.47
CA ASP A 73 -9.21 11.09 18.27
C ASP A 73 -9.59 9.75 18.93
N PRO A 74 -10.67 9.08 18.46
CA PRO A 74 -11.08 7.78 18.97
C PRO A 74 -10.09 6.70 18.53
N GLN A 75 -9.65 5.84 19.47
CA GLN A 75 -8.59 4.88 19.25
C GLN A 75 -9.01 3.48 19.65
N ILE A 76 -8.63 2.49 18.83
CA ILE A 76 -8.66 1.06 19.15
C ILE A 76 -7.21 0.58 19.17
N LEU A 77 -6.79 0.03 20.31
CA LEU A 77 -5.41 -0.41 20.54
C LEU A 77 -5.34 -1.93 20.59
N ILE A 78 -4.41 -2.51 19.84
CA ILE A 78 -4.13 -3.94 19.83
C ILE A 78 -2.64 -4.12 20.09
N GLU A 79 -2.28 -4.82 21.16
CA GLU A 79 -0.91 -5.18 21.49
C GLU A 79 -0.70 -6.68 21.30
N PHE A 80 0.37 -7.05 20.61
CA PHE A 80 0.73 -8.43 20.36
C PHE A 80 1.74 -8.91 21.39
N GLU A 81 1.51 -10.11 21.98
CA GLU A 81 2.45 -10.73 22.93
C GLU A 81 3.83 -10.91 22.29
N GLU A 82 3.86 -11.34 21.04
CA GLU A 82 5.06 -11.39 20.20
C GLU A 82 4.87 -10.60 18.91
N PRO A 83 5.97 -10.03 18.36
CA PRO A 83 5.89 -9.27 17.13
C PRO A 83 5.43 -10.13 15.95
N VAL A 84 4.32 -9.77 15.29
CA VAL A 84 3.74 -10.46 14.14
C VAL A 84 3.96 -9.69 12.84
N TYR A 85 4.00 -10.40 11.71
CA TYR A 85 3.97 -9.74 10.41
C TYR A 85 2.52 -9.45 10.03
N ILE A 86 2.25 -8.19 9.68
CA ILE A 86 0.94 -7.74 9.23
C ILE A 86 1.08 -7.26 7.79
N ASN A 87 0.19 -7.74 6.93
CA ASN A 87 0.08 -7.28 5.55
C ASN A 87 -1.23 -6.55 5.30
N HIS A 88 -2.30 -6.99 5.95
CA HIS A 88 -3.64 -6.42 5.80
C HIS A 88 -4.30 -6.23 7.15
N ILE A 89 -5.03 -5.12 7.28
CA ILE A 89 -5.94 -4.85 8.39
C ILE A 89 -7.27 -4.48 7.74
N GLN A 90 -8.33 -5.18 8.07
CA GLN A 90 -9.69 -4.88 7.62
C GLN A 90 -10.56 -4.64 8.84
N LEU A 91 -11.28 -3.53 8.82
CA LEU A 91 -12.37 -3.26 9.75
C LEU A 91 -13.68 -3.50 9.01
N ASP A 92 -14.51 -4.37 9.56
CA ASP A 92 -15.91 -4.49 9.17
C ASP A 92 -16.69 -3.48 10.02
N ILE A 93 -16.98 -2.34 9.43
CA ILE A 93 -17.51 -1.17 10.12
C ILE A 93 -18.49 -0.42 9.24
N SER A 94 -19.59 0.04 9.83
CA SER A 94 -20.47 1.03 9.21
C SER A 94 -20.67 2.24 10.13
N PHE A 95 -20.99 3.38 9.55
CA PHE A 95 -21.12 4.65 10.26
C PHE A 95 -22.53 5.22 10.12
N ASN A 96 -23.02 5.82 11.19
CA ASN A 96 -24.28 6.57 11.16
C ASN A 96 -24.12 7.98 10.61
N ASP A 97 -22.88 8.53 10.76
CA ASP A 97 -22.50 9.88 10.35
C ASP A 97 -21.15 9.83 9.62
N PRO A 98 -20.82 10.82 8.78
CA PRO A 98 -19.54 10.86 8.09
C PRO A 98 -18.35 10.78 9.08
N PRO A 99 -17.49 9.74 9.02
CA PRO A 99 -16.43 9.55 10.01
C PRO A 99 -15.21 10.45 9.79
N GLY A 100 -15.12 11.10 8.64
CA GLY A 100 -13.87 11.70 8.19
C GLY A 100 -12.91 10.65 7.65
N GLN A 101 -11.64 10.76 7.98
CA GLN A 101 -10.60 9.86 7.50
C GLN A 101 -10.21 8.86 8.59
N ALA A 102 -10.30 7.57 8.29
CA ALA A 102 -9.74 6.54 9.15
C ALA A 102 -8.22 6.43 8.96
N GLU A 103 -7.50 6.13 10.03
CA GLU A 103 -6.05 5.97 10.03
C GLU A 103 -5.62 4.75 10.85
N VAL A 104 -4.45 4.20 10.52
CA VAL A 104 -3.81 3.16 11.33
C VAL A 104 -2.37 3.56 11.58
N TYR A 105 -1.94 3.44 12.84
CA TYR A 105 -0.55 3.58 13.24
C TYR A 105 -0.02 2.25 13.75
N TYR A 106 1.27 1.97 13.50
CA TYR A 106 1.89 0.76 14.00
C TYR A 106 3.24 1.05 14.65
N ALA A 107 3.56 0.27 15.70
CA ALA A 107 4.87 0.23 16.32
C ALA A 107 5.59 -1.08 15.93
N GLN A 108 6.90 -0.99 15.66
CA GLN A 108 7.70 -2.14 15.21
C GLN A 108 8.59 -2.74 16.31
N LYS A 109 8.73 -2.05 17.41
CA LYS A 109 9.56 -2.47 18.54
C LYS A 109 8.78 -2.35 19.85
N PRO A 110 9.00 -3.26 20.81
CA PRO A 110 8.43 -3.11 22.15
C PRO A 110 8.79 -1.75 22.76
N GLY A 111 7.83 -1.13 23.43
CA GLY A 111 8.00 0.20 24.05
C GLY A 111 8.08 1.38 23.06
N GLN A 112 8.00 1.15 21.76
CA GLN A 112 7.96 2.21 20.78
C GLN A 112 6.57 2.89 20.80
N GLY A 113 6.55 4.23 20.85
CA GLY A 113 5.33 5.02 20.65
C GLY A 113 4.91 5.05 19.17
N PHE A 114 3.66 5.42 18.95
CA PHE A 114 3.14 5.65 17.61
C PHE A 114 3.74 6.91 16.98
N SER A 115 3.95 6.87 15.67
CA SER A 115 4.60 7.94 14.93
C SER A 115 3.94 8.13 13.56
N VAL A 116 3.84 9.36 13.11
CA VAL A 116 3.36 9.73 11.77
C VAL A 116 4.12 9.02 10.64
N LYS A 117 5.38 8.63 10.88
CA LYS A 117 6.18 7.85 9.90
C LYS A 117 5.63 6.44 9.67
N ASN A 118 4.89 5.90 10.65
CA ASN A 118 4.29 4.58 10.62
C ASN A 118 2.77 4.68 10.55
N ARG A 119 2.26 5.71 9.88
CA ARG A 119 0.84 5.93 9.63
C ARG A 119 0.45 5.34 8.27
N LEU A 120 -0.72 4.75 8.22
CA LEU A 120 -1.34 4.21 7.01
C LEU A 120 -2.69 4.86 6.80
N PHE A 121 -2.99 5.08 5.53
CA PHE A 121 -4.31 5.48 5.06
C PHE A 121 -5.01 4.30 4.42
N PRO A 122 -6.35 4.27 4.40
CA PRO A 122 -7.07 3.15 3.82
C PRO A 122 -6.83 3.05 2.31
N ASN A 123 -6.67 1.82 1.84
CA ASN A 123 -6.63 1.48 0.41
C ASN A 123 -8.05 1.30 -0.16
N ILE A 124 -8.97 0.87 0.70
CA ILE A 124 -10.41 0.73 0.42
C ILE A 124 -11.13 1.31 1.63
N ALA A 125 -12.09 2.20 1.36
CA ALA A 125 -13.04 2.68 2.35
C ALA A 125 -14.39 2.73 1.66
N ASP A 126 -15.28 1.83 2.04
CA ASP A 126 -16.68 1.79 1.60
C ASP A 126 -17.61 1.77 2.82
N ASP A 127 -18.91 1.67 2.60
CA ASP A 127 -19.91 1.80 3.65
C ASP A 127 -19.93 0.62 4.65
N GLU A 128 -19.24 -0.48 4.34
CA GLU A 128 -19.26 -1.71 5.15
C GLU A 128 -17.87 -2.12 5.64
N LYS A 129 -16.80 -1.61 5.02
CA LYS A 129 -15.43 -2.00 5.39
C LYS A 129 -14.38 -0.95 5.06
N ILE A 130 -13.33 -0.96 5.86
CA ILE A 130 -12.13 -0.17 5.65
C ILE A 130 -10.92 -1.12 5.62
N VAL A 131 -10.06 -1.02 4.60
CA VAL A 131 -8.90 -1.90 4.42
C VAL A 131 -7.60 -1.10 4.34
N PHE A 132 -6.60 -1.52 5.09
CA PHE A 132 -5.24 -0.96 5.11
C PHE A 132 -4.21 -2.01 4.71
N ASP A 133 -3.23 -1.62 3.91
CA ASP A 133 -2.10 -2.46 3.50
C ASP A 133 -0.80 -1.99 4.15
N THR A 134 -0.14 -2.87 4.90
CA THR A 134 1.13 -2.56 5.58
C THR A 134 2.37 -3.02 4.82
N LYS A 135 2.21 -3.80 3.76
CA LYS A 135 3.30 -4.42 2.98
C LYS A 135 4.20 -5.32 3.83
N ALA A 136 3.60 -6.23 4.59
CA ALA A 136 4.25 -7.22 5.44
C ALA A 136 5.25 -6.59 6.45
N LYS A 137 4.79 -5.66 7.25
CA LYS A 137 5.59 -5.07 8.34
C LYS A 137 5.52 -5.95 9.59
N LYS A 138 6.66 -6.05 10.29
CA LYS A 138 6.71 -6.66 11.62
C LYS A 138 6.21 -5.64 12.64
N VAL A 139 5.16 -5.98 13.40
CA VAL A 139 4.40 -5.07 14.24
C VAL A 139 4.29 -5.66 15.65
N THR A 140 4.47 -4.82 16.65
CA THR A 140 4.29 -5.15 18.08
C THR A 140 3.00 -4.57 18.65
N LYS A 141 2.52 -3.46 18.08
CA LYS A 141 1.33 -2.74 18.54
C LYS A 141 0.68 -2.00 17.38
N LEU A 142 -0.66 -2.03 17.32
CA LEU A 142 -1.49 -1.25 16.41
C LEU A 142 -2.33 -0.25 17.18
N ARG A 143 -2.54 0.91 16.57
CA ARG A 143 -3.57 1.88 16.91
C ARG A 143 -4.40 2.11 15.66
N ILE A 144 -5.69 1.96 15.76
CA ILE A 144 -6.66 2.18 14.70
C ILE A 144 -7.54 3.34 15.12
N ASP A 145 -7.56 4.39 14.33
CA ASP A 145 -8.39 5.57 14.50
C ASP A 145 -9.51 5.48 13.45
N PRO A 146 -10.71 4.98 13.83
CA PRO A 146 -11.76 4.69 12.85
C PRO A 146 -12.47 5.96 12.35
N ALA A 147 -12.39 7.06 13.09
CA ALA A 147 -13.04 8.34 12.80
C ALA A 147 -12.17 9.52 13.22
N MET A 148 -12.47 10.72 12.70
CA MET A 148 -11.78 11.98 13.02
C MET A 148 -12.65 12.97 13.80
N TYR A 149 -13.89 12.61 14.11
CA TYR A 149 -14.84 13.51 14.74
C TYR A 149 -15.44 12.88 16.00
N ALA A 150 -15.76 13.72 16.97
CA ALA A 150 -16.57 13.31 18.11
C ALA A 150 -18.02 13.06 17.70
N SER A 151 -18.72 12.24 18.46
CA SER A 151 -20.15 11.91 18.30
C SER A 151 -20.48 11.12 17.01
N VAL A 152 -19.49 10.45 16.39
CA VAL A 152 -19.72 9.55 15.28
C VAL A 152 -20.18 8.20 15.81
N GLY A 153 -21.36 7.76 15.37
CA GLY A 153 -21.87 6.41 15.62
C GLY A 153 -21.22 5.38 14.70
N MET A 154 -20.66 4.31 15.27
CA MET A 154 -19.91 3.27 14.59
C MET A 154 -20.50 1.90 14.95
N ASN A 155 -20.82 1.10 13.95
CA ASN A 155 -21.14 -0.30 14.14
C ASN A 155 -19.94 -1.14 13.68
N ILE A 156 -19.06 -1.52 14.63
CA ILE A 156 -17.83 -2.27 14.38
C ILE A 156 -18.13 -3.75 14.65
N GLN A 157 -18.17 -4.55 13.58
CA GLN A 157 -18.48 -5.97 13.68
C GLN A 157 -17.24 -6.80 14.00
N ALA A 158 -16.12 -6.52 13.29
CA ALA A 158 -14.86 -7.23 13.48
C ALA A 158 -13.66 -6.43 12.98
N ILE A 159 -12.49 -6.77 13.51
CA ILE A 159 -11.18 -6.29 13.07
C ILE A 159 -10.39 -7.51 12.62
N HIS A 160 -10.14 -7.65 11.32
CA HIS A 160 -9.39 -8.75 10.75
C HIS A 160 -7.96 -8.33 10.45
N ILE A 161 -7.02 -9.13 10.92
CA ILE A 161 -5.58 -8.97 10.64
C ILE A 161 -5.13 -10.16 9.81
N ASN A 162 -4.62 -9.91 8.61
CA ASN A 162 -4.17 -10.90 7.62
C ASN A 162 -5.26 -11.87 7.11
N GLY A 163 -6.51 -11.77 7.55
CA GLY A 163 -7.62 -12.67 7.23
C GLY A 163 -8.31 -12.41 5.88
N VAL A 164 -7.80 -11.49 5.06
CA VAL A 164 -8.40 -11.17 3.76
C VAL A 164 -8.01 -12.20 2.71
N GLU A 165 -9.00 -12.72 1.96
CA GLU A 165 -8.74 -13.64 0.84
C GLU A 165 -7.69 -13.10 -0.13
N LYS A 166 -6.66 -13.89 -0.36
CA LYS A 166 -5.53 -13.52 -1.21
C LYS A 166 -5.77 -13.96 -2.64
N ASN A 167 -6.21 -13.04 -3.45
CA ASN A 167 -6.24 -13.24 -4.89
C ASN A 167 -4.87 -12.90 -5.48
N LEU A 168 -4.28 -13.84 -6.26
CA LEU A 168 -3.02 -13.64 -6.98
C LEU A 168 -3.03 -12.35 -7.84
N GLY A 169 -4.22 -11.97 -8.35
CA GLY A 169 -4.42 -10.73 -9.08
C GLY A 169 -4.01 -9.47 -8.31
N ARG A 170 -4.12 -9.46 -6.97
CA ARG A 170 -3.72 -8.34 -6.12
C ARG A 170 -2.21 -8.08 -6.15
N TYR A 171 -1.40 -9.11 -6.38
CA TYR A 171 0.06 -8.99 -6.47
C TYR A 171 0.56 -8.67 -7.88
N ILE A 172 -0.19 -9.05 -8.91
CA ILE A 172 0.21 -8.93 -10.31
C ILE A 172 -0.39 -7.68 -10.97
N PHE A 173 -1.59 -7.27 -10.58
CA PHE A 173 -2.36 -6.19 -11.21
C PHE A 173 -2.73 -5.06 -10.22
N ASN A 174 -1.82 -4.70 -9.33
CA ASN A 174 -2.03 -3.54 -8.46
C ASN A 174 -1.91 -2.25 -9.29
N THR A 175 -3.00 -1.48 -9.39
CA THR A 175 -3.09 -0.23 -10.15
C THR A 175 -2.10 0.82 -9.69
N ASP A 176 -1.85 0.93 -8.37
CA ASP A 176 -0.94 1.92 -7.78
C ASP A 176 0.51 1.62 -8.16
N GLN A 177 0.89 0.35 -8.14
CA GLN A 177 2.22 -0.08 -8.58
C GLN A 177 2.40 0.10 -10.08
N ALA A 178 1.37 -0.16 -10.88
CA ALA A 178 1.40 0.09 -12.32
C ALA A 178 1.56 1.58 -12.61
N LEU A 179 0.84 2.44 -11.89
CA LEU A 179 0.95 3.89 -12.01
C LEU A 179 2.32 4.40 -11.57
N ALA A 180 2.83 3.96 -10.41
CA ALA A 180 4.16 4.30 -9.93
C ALA A 180 5.25 3.88 -10.92
N PHE A 181 5.13 2.67 -11.50
CA PHE A 181 6.04 2.19 -12.52
C PHE A 181 5.99 3.07 -13.78
N LEU A 182 4.80 3.45 -14.22
CA LEU A 182 4.62 4.33 -15.39
C LEU A 182 5.25 5.71 -15.16
N ILE A 183 5.10 6.28 -13.97
CA ILE A 183 5.74 7.52 -13.57
C ILE A 183 7.27 7.39 -13.60
N ILE A 184 7.84 6.32 -13.01
CA ILE A 184 9.28 6.06 -13.02
C ILE A 184 9.78 5.93 -14.47
N CYS A 185 9.08 5.21 -15.33
CA CYS A 185 9.40 5.08 -16.74
C CYS A 185 9.43 6.45 -17.44
N LEU A 186 8.45 7.31 -17.19
CA LEU A 186 8.42 8.67 -17.75
C LEU A 186 9.62 9.50 -17.28
N PHE A 187 9.97 9.43 -15.99
CA PHE A 187 11.13 10.17 -15.45
C PHE A 187 12.47 9.66 -15.98
N VAL A 188 12.61 8.37 -16.27
CA VAL A 188 13.83 7.79 -16.82
C VAL A 188 13.93 8.03 -18.33
N ILE A 189 12.83 7.89 -19.07
CA ILE A 189 12.82 7.98 -20.54
C ILE A 189 12.94 9.43 -21.01
N SER A 190 12.25 10.37 -20.35
CA SER A 190 12.23 11.76 -20.79
C SER A 190 13.63 12.39 -20.88
N PRO A 191 14.50 12.28 -19.86
CA PRO A 191 15.87 12.77 -19.93
C PRO A 191 16.70 12.12 -21.06
N ILE A 192 16.53 10.81 -21.27
CA ILE A 192 17.26 10.07 -22.32
C ILE A 192 16.86 10.61 -23.70
N ILE A 193 15.59 10.85 -23.94
CA ILE A 193 15.08 11.41 -25.20
C ILE A 193 15.59 12.84 -25.39
N ILE A 194 15.55 13.68 -24.34
CA ILE A 194 16.03 15.08 -24.38
C ILE A 194 17.52 15.11 -24.70
N VAL A 195 18.35 14.35 -23.96
CA VAL A 195 19.79 14.28 -24.19
C VAL A 195 20.10 13.81 -25.61
N LYS A 196 19.41 12.78 -26.10
CA LYS A 196 19.61 12.26 -27.45
C LYS A 196 19.24 13.28 -28.54
N ASN A 197 18.22 14.10 -28.31
CA ASN A 197 17.80 15.14 -29.28
C ASN A 197 18.70 16.38 -29.25
N VAL A 198 19.18 16.76 -28.05
CA VAL A 198 20.08 17.94 -27.88
C VAL A 198 21.48 17.64 -28.42
N PHE A 199 22.00 16.43 -28.22
CA PHE A 199 23.34 16.02 -28.66
C PHE A 199 23.38 15.32 -30.01
N LYS A 200 22.32 15.39 -30.82
CA LYS A 200 22.34 14.89 -32.19
C LYS A 200 23.23 15.79 -33.01
N PRO A 201 24.40 15.33 -33.57
CA PRO A 201 25.19 16.17 -34.43
C PRO A 201 24.34 16.56 -35.63
N GLU A 202 24.23 17.85 -35.85
CA GLU A 202 23.59 18.43 -37.03
C GLU A 202 24.43 17.94 -38.23
N ASN A 203 23.87 17.02 -39.02
CA ASN A 203 24.46 16.65 -40.29
C ASN A 203 24.41 17.89 -41.17
N ARG A 204 25.49 18.72 -41.16
CA ARG A 204 25.69 19.75 -42.16
C ARG A 204 25.80 19.02 -43.51
N HIS A 205 24.79 19.16 -44.34
CA HIS A 205 24.91 18.84 -45.74
C HIS A 205 26.09 19.66 -46.29
N PRO A 206 27.09 19.04 -46.94
CA PRO A 206 28.01 19.78 -47.72
C PRO A 206 27.22 20.54 -48.79
N GLN A 207 27.25 21.87 -48.74
CA GLN A 207 26.76 22.66 -49.84
C GLN A 207 27.67 22.34 -51.00
N ASP A 208 27.07 21.82 -52.08
CA ASP A 208 27.72 21.69 -53.38
C ASP A 208 28.17 23.10 -53.82
N GLU A 209 29.48 23.37 -53.72
CA GLU A 209 30.10 24.48 -54.45
C GLU A 209 30.19 24.08 -55.91
N ASN A 210 29.40 24.70 -56.76
CA ASN A 210 29.58 24.85 -58.19
C ASN A 210 29.80 26.32 -58.54
#